data_8cb2e7fcb668a78fd7f0f8bf543b7e7d
#
_entry.id   8cb2e7fcb668a78fd7f0f8bf543b7e7d
#
_cell.length_a   1.000
_cell.length_b   1.000
_cell.length_c   1.000
_cell.angle_alpha   90.00
_cell.angle_beta   90.00
_cell.angle_gamma   90.00
#
_symmetry.space_group_name_H-M   'P 1'
#
loop_
_entity.id
_entity.type
_entity.pdbx_description
1 polymer ?
#
loop_
_entity_poly.entity_id
_entity_poly.type
_entity_poly.pdbx_seq_one_letter_code
_entity_poly.pdbx_strand_id
1 'polypeptide(L)'
;MKRSTAKIVREYGPFPGAENVAGVTYDGQNVWFASGDKLNAFDPASGKTLRSIDVAAHAGTAFDGQHLFQLAENRIQKIDPKTGRVLATIPAPGGGGDSGLTWAEGTLWVGQHRDRKIHQVDPETGAILRTIGSNRFVTGVTWVEGELWHGTWEGDESELRRVDPRTGEVLEKIEMPPGVGVSGLESDGGDQFFCGGGRSGKVRAVRRPKRGSARESGSEIPVDSTSK
;
A
#
# COMPACT_ATOMS: atom_id res chain seq x y z
N MET A 1 15.35 -10.15 10.91
CA MET A 1 14.79 -9.47 9.72
C MET A 1 15.03 -10.34 8.49
N LYS A 2 13.97 -10.75 7.79
CA LYS A 2 14.02 -11.53 6.55
C LYS A 2 14.28 -10.61 5.35
N ARG A 3 15.05 -11.09 4.34
CA ARG A 3 15.32 -10.35 3.10
C ARG A 3 15.09 -11.25 1.89
N SER A 4 14.53 -10.66 0.84
CA SER A 4 14.33 -11.33 -0.46
C SER A 4 14.34 -10.30 -1.59
N THR A 5 14.50 -10.78 -2.83
CA THR A 5 14.37 -9.96 -4.04
C THR A 5 12.93 -10.02 -4.54
N ALA A 6 12.43 -8.90 -5.03
CA ALA A 6 11.10 -8.81 -5.59
C ALA A 6 10.95 -9.67 -6.86
N LYS A 7 9.87 -10.42 -6.92
CA LYS A 7 9.44 -11.11 -8.13
C LYS A 7 8.30 -10.32 -8.77
N ILE A 8 8.62 -9.51 -9.78
CA ILE A 8 7.61 -8.86 -10.62
C ILE A 8 6.97 -9.93 -11.49
N VAL A 9 5.67 -10.13 -11.35
CA VAL A 9 4.92 -11.15 -12.09
C VAL A 9 4.19 -10.57 -13.29
N ARG A 10 3.90 -9.25 -13.26
CA ARG A 10 3.27 -8.54 -14.37
C ARG A 10 3.52 -7.03 -14.29
N GLU A 11 3.58 -6.38 -15.44
CA GLU A 11 3.55 -4.92 -15.58
C GLU A 11 2.32 -4.49 -16.36
N TYR A 12 1.73 -3.36 -15.95
CA TYR A 12 0.60 -2.70 -16.58
C TYR A 12 0.98 -1.28 -16.98
N GLY A 13 0.50 -0.81 -18.10
CA GLY A 13 0.83 0.50 -18.63
C GLY A 13 2.11 0.48 -19.50
N PRO A 14 2.69 1.66 -19.85
CA PRO A 14 2.22 2.98 -19.37
C PRO A 14 0.80 3.27 -19.84
N PHE A 15 0.02 3.95 -18.98
CA PHE A 15 -1.38 4.22 -19.25
C PHE A 15 -1.52 5.52 -20.05
N PRO A 16 -2.31 5.54 -21.15
CA PRO A 16 -2.52 6.74 -21.95
C PRO A 16 -3.10 7.87 -21.11
N GLY A 17 -2.49 9.05 -21.19
CA GLY A 17 -2.93 10.25 -20.46
C GLY A 17 -2.55 10.28 -18.97
N ALA A 18 -1.81 9.30 -18.46
CA ALA A 18 -1.25 9.30 -17.13
C ALA A 18 0.26 9.56 -17.18
N GLU A 19 0.68 10.76 -16.78
CA GLU A 19 2.12 11.13 -16.76
C GLU A 19 2.89 10.43 -15.66
N ASN A 20 2.20 10.04 -14.59
CA ASN A 20 2.77 9.30 -13.46
C ASN A 20 1.71 8.39 -12.82
N VAL A 21 2.17 7.47 -11.99
CA VAL A 21 1.34 6.69 -11.07
C VAL A 21 1.79 7.02 -9.65
N ALA A 22 0.95 7.68 -8.86
CA ALA A 22 1.24 8.06 -7.48
C ALA A 22 0.75 7.00 -6.48
N GLY A 23 -0.51 7.05 -6.09
CA GLY A 23 -1.15 6.06 -5.23
C GLY A 23 -1.73 4.89 -6.01
N VAL A 24 -1.90 3.76 -5.34
CA VAL A 24 -2.54 2.56 -5.89
C VAL A 24 -3.42 1.95 -4.82
N THR A 25 -4.63 1.49 -5.19
CA THR A 25 -5.48 0.65 -4.33
C THR A 25 -6.22 -0.41 -5.16
N TYR A 26 -6.81 -1.39 -4.47
CA TYR A 26 -7.56 -2.49 -5.08
C TYR A 26 -8.93 -2.62 -4.44
N ASP A 27 -10.00 -2.61 -5.24
CA ASP A 27 -11.38 -2.63 -4.77
C ASP A 27 -11.99 -4.06 -4.70
N GLY A 28 -11.15 -5.08 -4.86
CA GLY A 28 -11.58 -6.48 -4.94
C GLY A 28 -11.80 -6.98 -6.37
N GLN A 29 -11.86 -6.06 -7.34
CA GLN A 29 -12.04 -6.37 -8.77
C GLN A 29 -11.07 -5.60 -9.65
N ASN A 30 -10.91 -4.31 -9.40
CA ASN A 30 -10.14 -3.38 -10.22
C ASN A 30 -9.01 -2.76 -9.41
N VAL A 31 -7.92 -2.46 -10.09
CA VAL A 31 -6.85 -1.66 -9.53
C VAL A 31 -7.11 -0.19 -9.88
N TRP A 32 -7.12 0.65 -8.85
CA TRP A 32 -7.23 2.10 -8.98
C TRP A 32 -5.86 2.72 -8.78
N PHE A 33 -5.54 3.74 -9.57
CA PHE A 33 -4.31 4.51 -9.38
C PHE A 33 -4.55 6.01 -9.54
N ALA A 34 -3.81 6.78 -8.76
CA ALA A 34 -3.83 8.22 -8.77
C ALA A 34 -2.84 8.78 -9.79
N SER A 35 -3.27 9.75 -10.60
CA SER A 35 -2.42 10.46 -11.55
C SER A 35 -2.93 11.90 -11.76
N GLY A 36 -2.27 12.87 -11.12
CA GLY A 36 -2.61 14.29 -11.23
C GLY A 36 -4.03 14.60 -10.74
N ASP A 37 -4.91 14.97 -11.65
CA ASP A 37 -6.32 15.30 -11.36
C ASP A 37 -7.28 14.17 -11.67
N LYS A 38 -6.79 12.91 -11.65
CA LYS A 38 -7.62 11.73 -11.97
C LYS A 38 -7.28 10.51 -11.12
N LEU A 39 -8.34 9.82 -10.71
CA LEU A 39 -8.29 8.42 -10.31
C LEU A 39 -8.68 7.55 -11.50
N ASN A 40 -7.83 6.63 -11.88
CA ASN A 40 -8.01 5.74 -13.02
C ASN A 40 -8.16 4.32 -12.54
N ALA A 41 -9.08 3.55 -13.14
CA ALA A 41 -9.28 2.14 -12.85
C ALA A 41 -8.91 1.27 -14.05
N PHE A 42 -8.26 0.14 -13.79
CA PHE A 42 -8.01 -0.88 -14.80
C PHE A 42 -8.32 -2.29 -14.26
N ASP A 43 -8.67 -3.19 -15.18
CA ASP A 43 -8.86 -4.59 -14.89
C ASP A 43 -7.48 -5.31 -14.81
N PRO A 44 -7.09 -5.86 -13.66
CA PRO A 44 -5.80 -6.54 -13.53
C PRO A 44 -5.70 -7.84 -14.34
N ALA A 45 -6.83 -8.45 -14.74
CA ALA A 45 -6.81 -9.64 -15.58
C ALA A 45 -6.42 -9.30 -17.03
N SER A 46 -7.02 -8.28 -17.62
CA SER A 46 -6.77 -7.87 -19.00
C SER A 46 -5.72 -6.75 -19.14
N GLY A 47 -5.52 -5.92 -18.12
CA GLY A 47 -4.72 -4.71 -18.14
C GLY A 47 -5.41 -3.52 -18.81
N LYS A 48 -6.70 -3.65 -19.17
CA LYS A 48 -7.45 -2.60 -19.86
C LYS A 48 -7.93 -1.52 -18.88
N THR A 49 -7.73 -0.25 -19.24
CA THR A 49 -8.35 0.88 -18.54
C THR A 49 -9.86 0.81 -18.69
N LEU A 50 -10.57 0.96 -17.59
CA LEU A 50 -12.02 0.83 -17.53
C LEU A 50 -12.69 2.19 -17.45
N ARG A 51 -12.21 3.06 -16.55
CA ARG A 51 -12.80 4.36 -16.28
C ARG A 51 -11.84 5.29 -15.55
N SER A 52 -12.20 6.57 -15.53
CA SER A 52 -11.54 7.59 -14.71
C SER A 52 -12.58 8.40 -13.94
N ILE A 53 -12.15 8.94 -12.81
CA ILE A 53 -12.86 9.91 -11.98
C ILE A 53 -12.04 11.19 -11.97
N ASP A 54 -12.65 12.31 -12.34
CA ASP A 54 -12.01 13.63 -12.26
C ASP A 54 -12.03 14.11 -10.80
N VAL A 55 -10.91 14.00 -10.14
CA VAL A 55 -10.69 14.40 -8.75
C VAL A 55 -9.19 14.57 -8.52
N ALA A 56 -8.82 15.57 -7.73
CA ALA A 56 -7.41 15.74 -7.35
C ALA A 56 -6.85 14.47 -6.72
N ALA A 57 -5.80 13.89 -7.31
CA ALA A 57 -5.27 12.57 -6.98
C ALA A 57 -3.74 12.58 -7.06
N HIS A 58 -3.11 13.21 -6.04
CA HIS A 58 -1.69 13.53 -6.08
C HIS A 58 -0.81 12.48 -5.37
N ALA A 59 -1.38 11.67 -4.48
CA ALA A 59 -0.65 10.74 -3.64
C ALA A 59 -1.46 9.46 -3.35
N GLY A 60 -1.35 8.89 -2.15
CA GLY A 60 -1.94 7.62 -1.76
C GLY A 60 -3.45 7.53 -1.96
N THR A 61 -3.89 6.33 -2.28
CA THR A 61 -5.30 5.95 -2.48
C THR A 61 -5.60 4.73 -1.62
N ALA A 62 -6.80 4.64 -1.04
CA ALA A 62 -7.26 3.50 -0.25
C ALA A 62 -8.72 3.17 -0.57
N PHE A 63 -9.17 1.97 -0.18
CA PHE A 63 -10.54 1.51 -0.33
C PHE A 63 -11.03 0.83 0.95
N ASP A 64 -12.20 1.23 1.48
CA ASP A 64 -12.76 0.72 2.74
C ASP A 64 -13.74 -0.45 2.54
N GLY A 65 -13.87 -0.95 1.31
CA GLY A 65 -14.88 -1.93 0.91
C GLY A 65 -16.12 -1.28 0.25
N GLN A 66 -16.26 0.03 0.36
CA GLN A 66 -17.39 0.78 -0.20
C GLN A 66 -16.98 2.10 -0.88
N HIS A 67 -16.00 2.82 -0.32
CA HIS A 67 -15.57 4.13 -0.77
C HIS A 67 -14.08 4.17 -1.06
N LEU A 68 -13.69 5.01 -2.01
CA LEU A 68 -12.29 5.37 -2.19
C LEU A 68 -11.92 6.53 -1.25
N PHE A 69 -10.70 6.48 -0.74
CA PHE A 69 -10.05 7.60 -0.05
C PHE A 69 -8.85 8.05 -0.85
N GLN A 70 -8.72 9.35 -1.05
CA GLN A 70 -7.67 9.91 -1.89
C GLN A 70 -6.94 11.05 -1.19
N LEU A 71 -5.62 10.93 -1.07
CA LEU A 71 -4.76 12.02 -0.65
C LEU A 71 -4.59 13.04 -1.77
N ALA A 72 -4.93 14.28 -1.47
CA ALA A 72 -4.77 15.42 -2.37
C ALA A 72 -4.33 16.64 -1.58
N GLU A 73 -3.12 17.14 -1.83
CA GLU A 73 -2.54 18.27 -1.09
C GLU A 73 -2.50 18.00 0.43
N ASN A 74 -3.25 18.76 1.23
CA ASN A 74 -3.31 18.66 2.68
C ASN A 74 -4.60 18.01 3.21
N ARG A 75 -5.29 17.22 2.37
CA ARG A 75 -6.58 16.62 2.69
C ARG A 75 -6.70 15.19 2.21
N ILE A 76 -7.59 14.44 2.84
CA ILE A 76 -8.05 13.13 2.40
C ILE A 76 -9.52 13.27 1.99
N GLN A 77 -9.83 12.89 0.76
CA GLN A 77 -11.19 12.93 0.19
C GLN A 77 -11.79 11.53 0.25
N LYS A 78 -13.00 11.40 0.82
CA LYS A 78 -13.83 10.19 0.72
C LYS A 78 -14.70 10.31 -0.54
N ILE A 79 -14.62 9.34 -1.43
CA ILE A 79 -15.19 9.41 -2.77
C ILE A 79 -16.09 8.21 -3.01
N ASP A 80 -17.28 8.45 -3.57
CA ASP A 80 -18.14 7.39 -4.12
C ASP A 80 -17.51 6.86 -5.42
N PRO A 81 -17.06 5.60 -5.47
CA PRO A 81 -16.43 5.05 -6.66
C PRO A 81 -17.34 4.94 -7.87
N LYS A 82 -18.67 4.94 -7.68
CA LYS A 82 -19.65 4.83 -8.77
C LYS A 82 -19.89 6.16 -9.46
N THR A 83 -20.05 7.22 -8.69
CA THR A 83 -20.40 8.56 -9.19
C THR A 83 -19.19 9.48 -9.33
N GLY A 84 -18.08 9.21 -8.64
CA GLY A 84 -16.93 10.08 -8.54
C GLY A 84 -17.13 11.27 -7.60
N ARG A 85 -18.27 11.33 -6.89
CA ARG A 85 -18.60 12.45 -5.99
C ARG A 85 -17.77 12.37 -4.71
N VAL A 86 -17.16 13.48 -4.32
CA VAL A 86 -16.55 13.63 -2.98
C VAL A 86 -17.66 13.76 -1.95
N LEU A 87 -17.71 12.80 -1.03
CA LEU A 87 -18.74 12.69 0.02
C LEU A 87 -18.32 13.43 1.30
N ALA A 88 -17.03 13.39 1.62
CA ALA A 88 -16.44 14.03 2.79
C ALA A 88 -14.98 14.39 2.53
N THR A 89 -14.46 15.30 3.33
CA THR A 89 -13.06 15.71 3.30
C THR A 89 -12.58 15.89 4.74
N ILE A 90 -11.45 15.28 5.07
CA ILE A 90 -10.77 15.42 6.36
C ILE A 90 -9.35 15.95 6.16
N PRO A 91 -8.74 16.62 7.16
CA PRO A 91 -7.36 17.05 7.06
C PRO A 91 -6.41 15.85 6.95
N ALA A 92 -5.38 15.95 6.13
CA ALA A 92 -4.29 14.99 6.08
C ALA A 92 -3.19 15.38 7.11
N PRO A 93 -2.54 14.40 7.78
CA PRO A 93 -1.67 14.68 8.92
C PRO A 93 -0.38 15.41 8.56
N GLY A 94 0.10 15.30 7.32
CA GLY A 94 1.41 15.82 6.89
C GLY A 94 1.39 17.17 6.21
N GLY A 95 0.25 17.87 6.19
CA GLY A 95 0.16 19.21 5.61
C GLY A 95 0.63 19.31 4.15
N GLY A 96 0.44 18.24 3.36
CA GLY A 96 0.89 18.14 1.95
C GLY A 96 2.14 17.29 1.71
N GLY A 97 2.75 16.77 2.78
CA GLY A 97 3.88 15.82 2.72
C GLY A 97 3.50 14.35 2.76
N ASP A 98 2.20 14.05 2.70
CA ASP A 98 1.66 12.70 2.76
C ASP A 98 1.86 11.96 1.43
N SER A 99 2.12 10.65 1.50
CA SER A 99 2.51 9.86 0.33
C SER A 99 1.66 8.61 0.11
N GLY A 100 1.62 7.71 1.09
CA GLY A 100 0.87 6.46 1.04
C GLY A 100 -0.42 6.52 1.83
N LEU A 101 -1.41 5.71 1.45
CA LEU A 101 -2.68 5.60 2.15
C LEU A 101 -3.19 4.17 2.06
N THR A 102 -3.68 3.61 3.17
CA THR A 102 -4.43 2.36 3.17
C THR A 102 -5.51 2.36 4.24
N TRP A 103 -6.55 1.55 4.04
CA TRP A 103 -7.60 1.29 5.01
C TRP A 103 -7.30 0.02 5.78
N ALA A 104 -7.40 0.07 7.10
CA ALA A 104 -7.21 -1.08 7.96
C ALA A 104 -8.01 -0.95 9.26
N GLU A 105 -8.77 -1.97 9.58
CA GLU A 105 -9.43 -2.12 10.89
C GLU A 105 -10.24 -0.88 11.31
N GLY A 106 -10.99 -0.29 10.36
CA GLY A 106 -11.81 0.89 10.61
C GLY A 106 -11.05 2.21 10.66
N THR A 107 -9.76 2.24 10.31
CA THR A 107 -8.91 3.43 10.33
C THR A 107 -8.12 3.59 9.03
N LEU A 108 -7.58 4.79 8.82
CA LEU A 108 -6.64 5.07 7.74
C LEU A 108 -5.20 5.01 8.27
N TRP A 109 -4.29 4.48 7.45
CA TRP A 109 -2.86 4.57 7.69
C TRP A 109 -2.23 5.43 6.60
N VAL A 110 -1.57 6.52 7.01
CA VAL A 110 -1.06 7.57 6.14
C VAL A 110 0.46 7.62 6.24
N GLY A 111 1.16 7.38 5.14
CA GLY A 111 2.60 7.54 5.05
C GLY A 111 3.00 8.98 4.80
N GLN A 112 4.05 9.46 5.46
CA GLN A 112 4.71 10.74 5.20
C GLN A 112 6.09 10.49 4.58
N HIS A 113 6.30 11.00 3.37
CA HIS A 113 7.50 10.73 2.61
C HIS A 113 8.77 11.20 3.32
N ARG A 114 8.97 12.51 3.44
CA ARG A 114 10.21 13.10 3.97
C ARG A 114 10.34 12.95 5.48
N ASP A 115 9.24 13.01 6.18
CA ASP A 115 9.21 12.89 7.65
C ASP A 115 9.42 11.46 8.13
N ARG A 116 9.38 10.49 7.21
CA ARG A 116 9.65 9.07 7.51
C ARG A 116 8.76 8.54 8.62
N LYS A 117 7.47 8.85 8.54
CA LYS A 117 6.45 8.46 9.51
C LYS A 117 5.29 7.76 8.83
N ILE A 118 4.57 6.96 9.59
CA ILE A 118 3.27 6.43 9.21
C ILE A 118 2.32 6.73 10.37
N HIS A 119 1.22 7.38 10.08
CA HIS A 119 0.19 7.72 11.05
C HIS A 119 -1.03 6.83 10.88
N GLN A 120 -1.55 6.30 11.98
CA GLN A 120 -2.91 5.78 12.06
C GLN A 120 -3.84 6.96 12.34
N VAL A 121 -4.88 7.11 11.53
CA VAL A 121 -5.74 8.30 11.51
C VAL A 121 -7.20 7.90 11.60
N ASP A 122 -7.95 8.62 12.40
CA ASP A 122 -9.40 8.50 12.47
C ASP A 122 -10.04 9.00 11.16
N PRO A 123 -10.85 8.17 10.46
CA PRO A 123 -11.35 8.50 9.13
C PRO A 123 -12.48 9.53 9.11
N GLU A 124 -13.06 9.86 10.26
CA GLU A 124 -14.13 10.85 10.38
C GLU A 124 -13.59 12.25 10.73
N THR A 125 -12.52 12.29 11.53
CA THR A 125 -12.00 13.55 12.08
C THR A 125 -10.63 13.95 11.53
N GLY A 126 -9.86 13.01 10.99
CA GLY A 126 -8.46 13.22 10.63
C GLY A 126 -7.50 13.23 11.83
N ALA A 127 -7.98 12.93 13.04
CA ALA A 127 -7.14 12.89 14.24
C ALA A 127 -6.10 11.77 14.17
N ILE A 128 -4.86 12.08 14.52
CA ILE A 128 -3.78 11.08 14.61
C ILE A 128 -4.00 10.24 15.87
N LEU A 129 -4.21 8.95 15.70
CA LEU A 129 -4.38 7.97 16.77
C LEU A 129 -3.05 7.38 17.22
N ARG A 130 -2.12 7.21 16.27
CA ARG A 130 -0.79 6.63 16.48
C ARG A 130 0.18 7.12 15.42
N THR A 131 1.47 7.14 15.79
CA THR A 131 2.58 7.40 14.86
C THR A 131 3.67 6.37 15.06
N ILE A 132 4.16 5.81 13.95
CA ILE A 132 5.37 4.98 13.92
C ILE A 132 6.40 5.60 12.99
N GLY A 133 7.68 5.42 13.31
CA GLY A 133 8.81 5.92 12.51
C GLY A 133 9.27 4.90 11.47
N SER A 134 9.90 5.41 10.41
CA SER A 134 10.67 4.63 9.43
C SER A 134 12.08 5.23 9.33
N ASN A 135 13.08 4.41 9.07
CA ASN A 135 14.44 4.90 8.81
C ASN A 135 14.70 5.21 7.32
N ARG A 136 13.68 5.09 6.47
CA ARG A 136 13.69 5.45 5.03
C ARG A 136 12.47 6.28 4.68
N PHE A 137 12.52 6.95 3.53
CA PHE A 137 11.33 7.64 2.99
C PHE A 137 10.19 6.66 2.79
N VAL A 138 9.00 7.03 3.28
CA VAL A 138 7.79 6.23 3.12
C VAL A 138 7.09 6.65 1.83
N THR A 139 6.75 5.70 0.98
CA THR A 139 6.00 5.92 -0.27
C THR A 139 4.59 5.33 -0.16
N GLY A 140 4.32 4.17 -0.77
CA GLY A 140 3.04 3.49 -0.60
C GLY A 140 2.89 2.83 0.77
N VAL A 141 1.66 2.65 1.23
CA VAL A 141 1.33 1.92 2.47
C VAL A 141 0.19 0.97 2.16
N THR A 142 0.24 -0.27 2.66
CA THR A 142 -0.85 -1.24 2.57
C THR A 142 -0.96 -2.10 3.81
N TRP A 143 -2.15 -2.66 4.01
CA TRP A 143 -2.46 -3.57 5.10
C TRP A 143 -3.03 -4.87 4.55
N VAL A 144 -2.48 -5.99 4.98
CA VAL A 144 -2.95 -7.31 4.56
C VAL A 144 -2.73 -8.34 5.66
N GLU A 145 -3.78 -9.09 6.00
CA GLU A 145 -3.72 -10.19 7.00
C GLU A 145 -3.12 -9.77 8.35
N GLY A 146 -3.46 -8.56 8.84
CA GLY A 146 -2.93 -8.02 10.09
C GLY A 146 -1.48 -7.52 10.00
N GLU A 147 -0.93 -7.37 8.81
CA GLU A 147 0.43 -6.90 8.56
C GLU A 147 0.43 -5.53 7.89
N LEU A 148 1.23 -4.61 8.43
CA LEU A 148 1.49 -3.32 7.81
C LEU A 148 2.72 -3.42 6.91
N TRP A 149 2.55 -3.03 5.66
CA TRP A 149 3.61 -2.94 4.68
C TRP A 149 3.74 -1.51 4.15
N HIS A 150 4.94 -1.09 3.86
CA HIS A 150 5.17 0.17 3.16
C HIS A 150 6.29 0.05 2.12
N GLY A 151 6.18 0.88 1.08
CA GLY A 151 7.23 1.08 0.10
C GLY A 151 8.24 2.11 0.57
N THR A 152 9.46 2.01 0.04
CA THR A 152 10.49 3.06 0.12
C THR A 152 11.03 3.32 -1.27
N TRP A 153 11.49 4.55 -1.51
CA TRP A 153 12.17 4.89 -2.76
C TRP A 153 13.18 6.01 -2.52
N GLU A 154 14.46 5.70 -2.59
CA GLU A 154 15.57 6.63 -2.40
C GLU A 154 16.63 6.41 -3.48
N GLY A 155 16.82 7.38 -4.38
CA GLY A 155 17.69 7.23 -5.54
C GLY A 155 17.19 6.13 -6.48
N ASP A 156 18.06 5.17 -6.79
CA ASP A 156 17.75 4.00 -7.64
C ASP A 156 17.27 2.78 -6.84
N GLU A 157 17.14 2.91 -5.52
CA GLU A 157 16.75 1.82 -4.63
C GLU A 157 15.31 1.96 -4.14
N SER A 158 14.57 0.86 -4.20
CA SER A 158 13.24 0.73 -3.61
C SER A 158 13.11 -0.60 -2.89
N GLU A 159 12.36 -0.59 -1.80
CA GLU A 159 12.05 -1.79 -1.02
C GLU A 159 10.57 -1.80 -0.64
N LEU A 160 9.99 -2.99 -0.50
CA LEU A 160 8.75 -3.22 0.23
C LEU A 160 9.12 -3.74 1.61
N ARG A 161 8.58 -3.14 2.66
CA ARG A 161 8.92 -3.44 4.04
C ARG A 161 7.69 -3.83 4.84
N ARG A 162 7.74 -4.99 5.47
CA ARG A 162 6.80 -5.35 6.52
C ARG A 162 7.31 -4.81 7.84
N VAL A 163 6.46 -4.10 8.55
CA VAL A 163 6.80 -3.48 9.84
C VAL A 163 5.82 -3.90 10.92
N ASP A 164 6.28 -3.91 12.16
CA ASP A 164 5.39 -4.02 13.31
C ASP A 164 4.56 -2.74 13.43
N PRO A 165 3.23 -2.81 13.38
CA PRO A 165 2.38 -1.61 13.38
C PRO A 165 2.35 -0.87 14.73
N ARG A 166 2.96 -1.43 15.77
CA ARG A 166 3.07 -0.79 17.09
C ARG A 166 4.38 -0.06 17.28
N THR A 167 5.47 -0.61 16.75
CA THR A 167 6.84 -0.11 16.99
C THR A 167 7.49 0.51 15.77
N GLY A 168 7.05 0.14 14.56
CA GLY A 168 7.73 0.49 13.31
C GLY A 168 8.96 -0.37 13.01
N GLU A 169 9.24 -1.39 13.84
CA GLU A 169 10.36 -2.31 13.60
C GLU A 169 10.20 -3.03 12.25
N VAL A 170 11.28 -3.04 11.45
CA VAL A 170 11.29 -3.71 10.16
C VAL A 170 11.48 -5.22 10.36
N LEU A 171 10.45 -5.99 10.03
CA LEU A 171 10.42 -7.45 10.18
C LEU A 171 10.90 -8.17 8.92
N GLU A 172 10.57 -7.61 7.74
CA GLU A 172 10.92 -8.20 6.45
C GLU A 172 11.15 -7.11 5.40
N LYS A 173 12.04 -7.40 4.42
CA LYS A 173 12.32 -6.54 3.26
C LYS A 173 12.28 -7.34 1.98
N ILE A 174 11.69 -6.73 0.95
CA ILE A 174 11.71 -7.21 -0.42
C ILE A 174 12.39 -6.12 -1.26
N GLU A 175 13.56 -6.40 -1.78
CA GLU A 175 14.35 -5.46 -2.58
C GLU A 175 13.84 -5.46 -4.03
N MET A 176 13.47 -4.28 -4.54
CA MET A 176 13.08 -4.11 -5.94
C MET A 176 14.31 -4.16 -6.85
N PRO A 177 14.16 -4.53 -8.13
CA PRO A 177 15.26 -4.41 -9.08
C PRO A 177 15.77 -2.97 -9.17
N PRO A 178 17.08 -2.74 -9.42
CA PRO A 178 17.66 -1.41 -9.57
C PRO A 178 16.88 -0.54 -10.57
N GLY A 179 16.63 0.72 -10.22
CA GLY A 179 15.89 1.67 -11.03
C GLY A 179 14.37 1.48 -11.06
N VAL A 180 13.84 0.47 -10.34
CA VAL A 180 12.40 0.26 -10.25
C VAL A 180 11.86 0.93 -9.00
N GLY A 181 11.26 2.12 -9.18
CA GLY A 181 10.65 2.88 -8.09
C GLY A 181 9.31 2.31 -7.61
N VAL A 182 8.99 2.55 -6.35
CA VAL A 182 7.70 2.25 -5.71
C VAL A 182 7.11 3.55 -5.17
N SER A 183 6.08 4.09 -5.82
CA SER A 183 5.38 5.32 -5.41
C SER A 183 4.11 5.03 -4.61
N GLY A 184 3.36 3.99 -4.98
CA GLY A 184 2.16 3.50 -4.33
C GLY A 184 2.29 2.01 -4.04
N LEU A 185 1.52 1.51 -3.09
CA LEU A 185 1.54 0.10 -2.69
C LEU A 185 0.15 -0.32 -2.22
N GLU A 186 -0.36 -1.43 -2.77
CA GLU A 186 -1.58 -2.07 -2.31
C GLU A 186 -1.50 -3.57 -2.45
N SER A 187 -2.14 -4.31 -1.55
CA SER A 187 -2.29 -5.76 -1.64
C SER A 187 -3.57 -6.14 -2.39
N ASP A 188 -3.53 -7.25 -3.13
CA ASP A 188 -4.75 -7.87 -3.69
C ASP A 188 -5.54 -8.67 -2.63
N GLY A 189 -5.10 -8.63 -1.37
CA GLY A 189 -5.63 -9.45 -0.28
C GLY A 189 -5.11 -10.90 -0.29
N GLY A 190 -4.36 -11.28 -1.31
CA GLY A 190 -3.79 -12.60 -1.53
C GLY A 190 -2.27 -12.62 -1.54
N ASP A 191 -1.70 -13.08 -2.66
CA ASP A 191 -0.26 -13.31 -2.79
C ASP A 191 0.46 -12.27 -3.67
N GLN A 192 -0.17 -11.12 -3.94
CA GLN A 192 0.41 -10.06 -4.76
C GLN A 192 0.28 -8.68 -4.13
N PHE A 193 1.26 -7.84 -4.44
CA PHE A 193 1.21 -6.40 -4.26
C PHE A 193 1.11 -5.70 -5.61
N PHE A 194 0.28 -4.68 -5.71
CA PHE A 194 0.32 -3.71 -6.79
C PHE A 194 1.19 -2.52 -6.37
N CYS A 195 2.23 -2.26 -7.14
CA CYS A 195 3.21 -1.20 -6.89
C CYS A 195 3.11 -0.13 -7.98
N GLY A 196 2.81 1.10 -7.60
CA GLY A 196 2.89 2.25 -8.49
C GLY A 196 4.35 2.57 -8.83
N GLY A 197 4.63 2.89 -10.06
CA GLY A 197 5.98 3.13 -10.56
C GLY A 197 6.33 4.59 -10.81
N GLY A 198 5.61 5.55 -10.22
CA GLY A 198 5.87 6.97 -10.38
C GLY A 198 5.89 7.39 -11.84
N ARG A 199 6.94 8.10 -12.26
CA ARG A 199 7.13 8.62 -13.63
C ARG A 199 7.25 7.56 -14.72
N SER A 200 7.38 6.28 -14.36
CA SER A 200 7.32 5.21 -15.37
C SER A 200 5.93 5.06 -15.99
N GLY A 201 4.89 5.63 -15.37
CA GLY A 201 3.50 5.49 -15.79
C GLY A 201 2.97 4.07 -15.67
N LYS A 202 3.65 3.20 -14.91
CA LYS A 202 3.33 1.78 -14.79
C LYS A 202 2.81 1.42 -13.39
N VAL A 203 2.01 0.35 -13.33
CA VAL A 203 1.75 -0.43 -12.12
C VAL A 203 2.38 -1.81 -12.30
N ARG A 204 3.00 -2.32 -11.24
CA ARG A 204 3.64 -3.64 -11.24
C ARG A 204 2.98 -4.56 -10.22
N ALA A 205 2.61 -5.77 -10.64
CA ALA A 205 2.25 -6.82 -9.72
C ALA A 205 3.53 -7.53 -9.24
N VAL A 206 3.73 -7.52 -7.92
CA VAL A 206 4.90 -8.12 -7.25
C VAL A 206 4.41 -9.22 -6.34
N ARG A 207 5.07 -10.38 -6.37
CA ARG A 207 4.70 -11.51 -5.50
C ARG A 207 4.92 -11.15 -4.03
N ARG A 208 3.87 -11.29 -3.22
CA ARG A 208 3.98 -11.24 -1.75
C ARG A 208 4.58 -12.55 -1.24
N PRO A 209 5.57 -12.54 -0.35
CA PRO A 209 6.08 -13.74 0.27
C PRO A 209 4.99 -14.44 1.07
N LYS A 210 4.87 -15.76 0.92
CA LYS A 210 3.98 -16.53 1.78
C LYS A 210 4.48 -16.51 3.22
N ARG A 211 3.58 -16.37 4.19
CA ARG A 211 3.90 -16.66 5.59
C ARG A 211 4.41 -18.10 5.64
N GLY A 212 5.62 -18.29 6.17
CA GLY A 212 6.06 -19.63 6.54
C GLY A 212 5.05 -20.17 7.55
N SER A 213 4.44 -21.34 7.28
CA SER A 213 3.68 -22.06 8.28
C SER A 213 4.56 -22.16 9.53
N ALA A 214 4.09 -21.64 10.66
CA ALA A 214 4.74 -21.92 11.93
C ALA A 214 4.86 -23.45 12.01
N ARG A 215 6.09 -23.96 12.06
CA ARG A 215 6.31 -25.37 12.37
C ARG A 215 5.71 -25.54 13.76
N GLU A 216 4.60 -26.26 13.82
CA GLU A 216 4.16 -26.89 15.06
C GLU A 216 5.36 -27.71 15.54
N SER A 217 6.05 -27.21 16.55
CA SER A 217 7.00 -28.01 17.30
C SER A 217 6.17 -29.00 18.10
N GLY A 218 5.79 -30.10 17.46
CA GLY A 218 5.27 -31.27 18.14
C GLY A 218 6.36 -31.76 19.09
N SER A 219 6.21 -31.46 20.36
CA SER A 219 6.94 -32.13 21.42
C SER A 219 6.41 -33.58 21.46
N GLU A 220 7.08 -34.48 20.76
CA GLU A 220 6.97 -35.90 21.06
C GLU A 220 7.51 -36.10 22.48
N ILE A 221 6.59 -36.33 23.41
CA ILE A 221 6.92 -36.85 24.74
C ILE A 221 7.30 -38.30 24.54
N PRO A 222 8.52 -38.73 24.89
CA PRO A 222 8.86 -40.12 24.87
C PRO A 222 8.02 -40.88 25.95
N VAL A 223 7.19 -41.80 25.53
CA VAL A 223 6.54 -42.72 26.44
C VAL A 223 7.59 -43.75 26.86
N ASP A 224 8.08 -43.60 28.08
CA ASP A 224 8.96 -44.57 28.72
C ASP A 224 8.20 -45.86 28.99
N SER A 225 8.55 -46.92 28.27
CA SER A 225 8.05 -48.26 28.46
C SER A 225 9.03 -49.04 29.33
N THR A 226 8.92 -48.87 30.64
CA THR A 226 9.48 -49.83 31.58
C THR A 226 8.43 -50.18 32.60
N SER A 227 7.95 -51.44 32.53
CA SER A 227 7.83 -52.28 33.75
C SER A 227 7.31 -53.67 33.43
N LYS A 228 7.95 -54.41 34.06
CA LYS A 228 7.65 -55.78 34.45
C LYS A 228 6.18 -56.02 34.91
#